data_6b799e5b79ecca7be18c412a4bb8ad8c
#
_entry.id   6b799e5b79ecca7be18c412a4bb8ad8c
#
_cell.length_a   1.000
_cell.length_b   1.000
_cell.length_c   1.000
_cell.angle_alpha   90.00
_cell.angle_beta   90.00
_cell.angle_gamma   90.00
#
_symmetry.space_group_name_H-M   'P 1'
#
loop_
_entity.id
_entity.type
_entity.pdbx_description
1 polymer ?
#
loop_
_entity_poly.entity_id
_entity_poly.type
_entity_poly.pdbx_seq_one_letter_code
_entity_poly.pdbx_strand_id
1 'polypeptide(L)'
;MNNLPELDLHGEYSFSSEVLVKEFINDNIVLHNKKICIVHGIGEGILKTTVHNLLKKDKRIEKYYIDFFNPGCTIVEIKKEYLWVNLLLFLDQAELVKER
;
A
#
# COMPACT_ATOMS: atom_id res chain seq x y z
N MET A 1 -15.36 -10.50 5.79
CA MET A 1 -14.40 -10.28 4.71
C MET A 1 -14.25 -8.80 4.44
N ASN A 2 -13.05 -8.33 4.30
CA ASN A 2 -12.85 -6.94 3.95
C ASN A 2 -12.99 -6.74 2.43
N ASN A 3 -13.46 -5.59 2.02
CA ASN A 3 -13.54 -5.20 0.61
C ASN A 3 -12.35 -4.30 0.23
N LEU A 4 -11.23 -4.50 0.90
CA LEU A 4 -10.05 -3.68 0.69
C LEU A 4 -9.34 -4.07 -0.60
N PRO A 5 -8.70 -3.12 -1.28
CA PRO A 5 -7.77 -3.45 -2.35
C PRO A 5 -6.72 -4.41 -1.83
N GLU A 6 -6.43 -5.44 -2.61
CA GLU A 6 -5.59 -6.54 -2.16
C GLU A 6 -4.45 -6.81 -3.14
N LEU A 7 -3.25 -6.97 -2.61
CA LEU A 7 -2.09 -7.45 -3.36
C LEU A 7 -1.74 -8.83 -2.84
N ASP A 8 -1.81 -9.83 -3.72
CA ASP A 8 -1.45 -11.20 -3.37
C ASP A 8 -0.03 -11.51 -3.84
N LEU A 9 0.86 -11.78 -2.89
CA LEU A 9 2.26 -12.08 -3.16
C LEU A 9 2.55 -13.58 -3.25
N HIS A 10 1.49 -14.40 -3.37
CA HIS A 10 1.65 -15.85 -3.49
C HIS A 10 2.58 -16.22 -4.64
N GLY A 11 3.60 -17.01 -4.35
CA GLY A 11 4.55 -17.47 -5.37
C GLY A 11 5.63 -16.45 -5.73
N GLU A 12 5.63 -15.27 -5.14
CA GLU A 12 6.64 -14.26 -5.41
C GLU A 12 7.91 -14.47 -4.57
N TYR A 13 9.02 -13.95 -5.07
CA TYR A 13 10.28 -13.89 -4.31
C TYR A 13 10.37 -12.57 -3.55
N SER A 14 11.28 -12.49 -2.58
CA SER A 14 11.44 -11.27 -1.78
C SER A 14 11.71 -10.04 -2.63
N PHE A 15 12.62 -10.14 -3.61
CA PHE A 15 12.99 -8.98 -4.41
C PHE A 15 11.85 -8.51 -5.32
N SER A 16 11.08 -9.42 -5.90
CA SER A 16 9.93 -9.05 -6.73
C SER A 16 8.80 -8.50 -5.87
N SER A 17 8.64 -9.02 -4.65
CA SER A 17 7.66 -8.53 -3.71
C SER A 17 7.93 -7.07 -3.31
N GLU A 18 9.19 -6.68 -3.17
CA GLU A 18 9.54 -5.30 -2.85
C GLU A 18 9.01 -4.32 -3.90
N VAL A 19 9.23 -4.64 -5.17
CA VAL A 19 8.76 -3.82 -6.28
C VAL A 19 7.23 -3.76 -6.29
N LEU A 20 6.59 -4.92 -6.18
CA LEU A 20 5.12 -5.02 -6.22
C LEU A 20 4.46 -4.25 -5.07
N VAL A 21 5.01 -4.35 -3.87
CA VAL A 21 4.46 -3.64 -2.70
C VAL A 21 4.57 -2.13 -2.90
N LYS A 22 5.72 -1.63 -3.35
CA LYS A 22 5.92 -0.20 -3.58
C LYS A 22 4.97 0.33 -4.64
N GLU A 23 4.81 -0.39 -5.74
CA GLU A 23 3.87 -0.03 -6.80
C GLU A 23 2.43 -0.03 -6.30
N PHE A 24 2.07 -1.04 -5.53
CA PHE A 24 0.73 -1.17 -4.98
C PHE A 24 0.38 -0.02 -4.05
N ILE A 25 1.30 0.37 -3.17
CA ILE A 25 1.10 1.52 -2.29
C ILE A 25 0.92 2.79 -3.14
N ASN A 26 1.79 3.00 -4.12
CA ASN A 26 1.70 4.16 -5.00
C ASN A 26 0.36 4.22 -5.74
N ASP A 27 -0.06 3.11 -6.30
CA ASP A 27 -1.33 3.02 -7.03
C ASP A 27 -2.52 3.37 -6.13
N ASN A 28 -2.49 2.91 -4.89
CA ASN A 28 -3.58 3.17 -3.95
C ASN A 28 -3.57 4.60 -3.41
N ILE A 29 -2.41 5.24 -3.35
CA ILE A 29 -2.33 6.67 -3.07
C ILE A 29 -3.01 7.45 -4.20
N VAL A 30 -2.71 7.12 -5.45
CA VAL A 30 -3.34 7.75 -6.61
C VAL A 30 -4.86 7.55 -6.59
N LEU A 31 -5.31 6.36 -6.20
CA LEU A 31 -6.75 6.04 -6.12
C LEU A 31 -7.42 6.53 -4.84
N HIS A 32 -6.66 7.16 -3.94
CA HIS A 32 -7.17 7.67 -2.65
C HIS A 32 -7.71 6.58 -1.72
N ASN A 33 -7.13 5.39 -1.78
CA ASN A 33 -7.48 4.29 -0.89
C ASN A 33 -6.59 4.34 0.35
N LYS A 34 -7.18 4.72 1.47
CA LYS A 34 -6.43 4.85 2.72
C LYS A 34 -6.00 3.49 3.29
N LYS A 35 -6.80 2.47 3.10
CA LYS A 35 -6.61 1.16 3.73
C LYS A 35 -6.51 0.08 2.68
N ILE A 36 -5.48 -0.73 2.75
CA ILE A 36 -5.20 -1.78 1.78
C ILE A 36 -4.74 -3.06 2.48
N CYS A 37 -4.74 -4.16 1.75
CA CYS A 37 -4.37 -5.47 2.28
C CYS A 37 -3.26 -6.10 1.43
N ILE A 38 -2.25 -6.65 2.09
CA ILE A 38 -1.18 -7.39 1.41
C ILE A 38 -1.19 -8.83 1.90
N VAL A 39 -1.40 -9.77 0.99
CA VAL A 39 -1.41 -11.20 1.30
C VAL A 39 -0.01 -11.76 1.05
N HIS A 40 0.69 -12.12 2.11
CA HIS A 40 2.02 -12.70 2.05
C HIS A 40 2.05 -14.19 2.38
N GLY A 41 0.92 -14.69 2.88
CA GLY A 41 0.80 -16.08 3.29
C GLY A 41 1.35 -16.33 4.69
N ILE A 42 1.20 -17.56 5.15
CA ILE A 42 1.63 -17.97 6.49
C ILE A 42 3.03 -18.60 6.44
N GLY A 43 3.23 -19.57 5.61
CA GLY A 43 4.49 -20.26 5.31
C GLY A 43 5.64 -20.07 6.30
N GLU A 44 6.84 -19.89 5.78
CA GLU A 44 8.05 -19.69 6.60
C GLU A 44 8.20 -18.25 7.09
N GLY A 45 7.32 -17.35 6.67
CA GLY A 45 7.34 -15.97 7.10
C GLY A 45 8.34 -15.07 6.37
N ILE A 46 8.97 -15.55 5.31
CA ILE A 46 9.96 -14.77 4.54
C ILE A 46 9.30 -13.55 3.90
N LEU A 47 8.19 -13.74 3.20
CA LEU A 47 7.49 -12.64 2.55
C LEU A 47 6.87 -11.69 3.57
N LYS A 48 6.33 -12.21 4.67
CA LYS A 48 5.82 -11.39 5.77
C LYS A 48 6.90 -10.47 6.30
N THR A 49 8.09 -11.01 6.58
CA THR A 49 9.22 -10.24 7.09
C THR A 49 9.64 -9.17 6.08
N THR A 50 9.74 -9.55 4.80
CA THR A 50 10.07 -8.62 3.72
C THR A 50 9.09 -7.45 3.68
N VAL A 51 7.79 -7.76 3.68
CA VAL A 51 6.73 -6.75 3.65
C VAL A 51 6.81 -5.83 4.86
N HIS A 52 6.93 -6.39 6.06
CA HIS A 52 6.98 -5.60 7.29
C HIS A 52 8.22 -4.70 7.35
N ASN A 53 9.36 -5.16 6.84
CA ASN A 53 10.56 -4.34 6.78
C ASN A 53 10.39 -3.16 5.81
N LEU A 54 9.72 -3.39 4.68
CA LEU A 54 9.41 -2.31 3.73
C LEU A 54 8.47 -1.28 4.34
N LEU A 55 7.40 -1.74 4.97
CA LEU A 55 6.38 -0.87 5.56
C LEU A 55 6.96 -0.04 6.70
N LYS A 56 7.83 -0.63 7.50
CA LYS A 56 8.48 0.05 8.61
C LYS A 56 9.31 1.24 8.16
N LYS A 57 9.92 1.16 6.99
CA LYS A 57 10.78 2.20 6.43
C LYS A 57 10.04 3.21 5.56
N ASP A 58 8.81 2.91 5.19
CA ASP A 58 8.05 3.74 4.26
C ASP A 58 7.32 4.86 5.01
N LYS A 59 7.70 6.10 4.72
CA LYS A 59 7.16 7.29 5.39
C LYS A 59 5.68 7.52 5.10
N ARG A 60 5.15 6.90 4.05
CA ARG A 60 3.75 7.06 3.64
C ARG A 60 2.80 6.24 4.50
N ILE A 61 3.32 5.28 5.27
CA ILE A 61 2.52 4.34 6.04
C ILE A 61 2.26 4.86 7.44
N GLU A 62 0.97 4.97 7.78
CA GLU A 62 0.50 5.36 9.12
C GLU A 62 0.73 4.24 10.12
N LYS A 63 0.24 3.07 9.77
CA LYS A 63 0.40 1.85 10.58
C LYS A 63 0.14 0.62 9.73
N TYR A 64 0.61 -0.52 10.21
CA TYR A 64 0.34 -1.81 9.60
C TYR A 64 0.22 -2.86 10.71
N TYR A 65 -0.58 -3.87 10.44
CA TYR A 65 -0.83 -4.93 11.43
C TYR A 65 -1.35 -6.18 10.72
N ILE A 66 -1.14 -7.33 11.37
CA ILE A 66 -1.67 -8.60 10.87
C ILE A 66 -3.19 -8.57 11.00
N ASP A 67 -3.88 -9.03 9.95
CA ASP A 67 -5.34 -9.14 9.99
C ASP A 67 -5.75 -10.14 11.07
N PHE A 68 -6.69 -9.74 11.91
CA PHE A 68 -7.17 -10.57 13.01
C PHE A 68 -7.70 -11.91 12.54
N PHE A 69 -8.41 -11.93 11.42
CA PHE A 69 -9.05 -13.14 10.89
C PHE A 69 -8.18 -13.93 9.90
N ASN A 70 -7.13 -13.33 9.38
CA ASN A 70 -6.27 -13.97 8.40
C ASN A 70 -4.81 -13.63 8.65
N PRO A 71 -4.08 -14.52 9.37
CA PRO A 71 -2.68 -14.25 9.71
C PRO A 71 -1.74 -14.22 8.51
N GLY A 72 -2.21 -14.64 7.33
CA GLY A 72 -1.45 -14.52 6.07
C GLY A 72 -1.60 -13.16 5.40
N CYS A 73 -2.30 -12.22 6.03
CA CYS A 73 -2.54 -10.88 5.51
C CYS A 73 -2.04 -9.81 6.45
N THR A 74 -1.48 -8.74 5.89
CA THR A 74 -1.17 -7.52 6.63
C THR A 74 -2.06 -6.39 6.12
N ILE A 75 -2.75 -5.74 7.03
CA ILE A 75 -3.54 -4.54 6.74
C ILE A 75 -2.60 -3.34 6.84
N VAL A 76 -2.70 -2.43 5.87
CA VAL A 76 -1.83 -1.26 5.77
C VAL A 76 -2.71 -0.02 5.69
N GLU A 77 -2.40 0.98 6.50
CA GLU A 77 -3.08 2.27 6.44
C GLU A 77 -2.10 3.34 6.02
N ILE A 78 -2.46 4.07 4.98
CA ILE A 78 -1.65 5.13 4.38
C ILE A 78 -1.97 6.44 5.10
N LYS A 79 -0.95 7.27 5.35
CA LYS A 79 -1.14 8.56 6.01
C LYS A 79 -2.02 9.47 5.14
N LYS A 80 -2.97 10.13 5.77
CA LYS A 80 -3.90 11.03 5.09
C LYS A 80 -3.20 12.12 4.29
N GLU A 81 -2.09 12.64 4.78
CA GLU A 81 -1.35 13.71 4.13
C GLU A 81 -0.89 13.35 2.72
N TYR A 82 -0.55 12.08 2.48
CA TYR A 82 -0.13 11.62 1.15
C TYR A 82 -1.31 11.54 0.18
N LEU A 83 -2.49 11.23 0.68
CA LEU A 83 -3.71 11.20 -0.14
C LEU A 83 -4.12 12.61 -0.55
N TRP A 84 -4.02 13.57 0.37
CA TRP A 84 -4.34 14.98 0.12
C TRP A 84 -3.36 15.64 -0.86
N VAL A 85 -2.07 15.34 -0.75
CA VAL A 85 -1.04 15.90 -1.65
C VAL A 85 -1.35 15.57 -3.10
N ASN A 86 -1.72 14.32 -3.39
CA ASN A 86 -2.10 13.91 -4.73
C ASN A 86 -3.29 14.71 -5.26
N LEU A 87 -4.29 14.92 -4.43
CA LEU A 87 -5.47 15.70 -4.80
C LEU A 87 -5.10 17.14 -5.11
N LEU A 88 -4.26 17.76 -4.29
CA LEU A 88 -3.82 19.13 -4.49
C LEU A 88 -3.05 19.29 -5.80
N LEU A 89 -2.16 18.36 -6.11
CA LEU A 89 -1.41 18.38 -7.36
C LEU A 89 -2.33 18.28 -8.57
N PHE A 90 -3.34 17.46 -8.49
CA PHE A 90 -4.34 17.31 -9.54
C PHE A 90 -5.11 18.61 -9.76
N LEU A 91 -5.54 19.27 -8.69
CA LEU A 91 -6.24 20.56 -8.75
C LEU A 91 -5.38 21.65 -9.35
N ASP A 92 -4.11 21.73 -8.98
CA ASP A 92 -3.16 22.70 -9.54
C ASP A 92 -3.03 22.53 -11.05
N GLN A 93 -2.92 21.30 -11.52
CA GLN A 93 -2.85 21.01 -12.96
C GLN A 93 -4.12 21.42 -13.68
N ALA A 94 -5.27 21.18 -13.06
CA ALA A 94 -6.56 21.58 -13.64
C ALA A 94 -6.67 23.09 -13.78
N GLU A 95 -6.18 23.87 -12.81
CA GLU A 95 -6.16 25.31 -12.87
C GLU A 95 -5.24 25.83 -13.98
N LEU A 96 -4.06 25.23 -14.13
CA LEU A 96 -3.13 25.60 -15.20
C LEU A 96 -3.74 25.39 -16.57
N VAL A 97 -4.49 24.32 -16.74
CA VAL A 97 -5.18 24.04 -18.00
C VAL A 97 -6.27 25.07 -18.27
N LYS A 98 -6.96 25.56 -17.25
CA LYS A 98 -8.02 26.57 -17.40
C LYS A 98 -7.49 27.92 -17.84
N GLU A 99 -6.29 28.29 -17.43
CA GLU A 99 -5.68 29.58 -17.75
C GLU A 99 -5.17 29.65 -19.18
N ARG A 100 -5.08 28.55 -19.86
CA ARG A 100 -4.64 28.48 -21.26
C ARG A 100 -5.82 28.53 -22.22
#